data_d27fe5d9e33bba77444cbac1cebdcac4
#
_entry.id   d27fe5d9e33bba77444cbac1cebdcac4
#
_cell.length_a   1.000
_cell.length_b   1.000
_cell.length_c   1.000
_cell.angle_alpha   90.00
_cell.angle_beta   90.00
_cell.angle_gamma   90.00
#
_symmetry.space_group_name_H-M   'P 1'
#
loop_
_entity.id
_entity.type
_entity.pdbx_description
1 polymer ?
#
loop_
_entity_poly.entity_id
_entity_poly.type
_entity_poly.pdbx_seq_one_letter_code
_entity_poly.pdbx_strand_id
1 'polypeptide(L)'
;YNGDCLEVMKELPDNSIDLILIDPPYNISKDDWDKFKTQEQYIEFMGNVFKHCERILKKNGSFYFFHNNFLQIVNLQNFINKETKFIFKQLIIWNKRFEKANNIGFLNGFIEVNALRNYQKMAEYILYYTFQDKTGLTTIKTDLNNFSELRNYFKNLQLFINLNKKEIIEIIGQKADHCFRWKSSQWDLPTLETYNDLIKQFNINNWINFKEYETLRQEYEDLRYTFNNLK
;
A
#
# COMPACT_ATOMS: atom_id res chain seq x y z
N TYR A 1 -30.18 7.00 -0.84
CA TYR A 1 -30.72 8.16 -0.10
C TYR A 1 -30.33 9.44 -0.81
N ASN A 2 -31.24 10.39 -0.88
CA ASN A 2 -30.98 11.73 -1.42
C ASN A 2 -31.31 12.74 -0.31
N GLY A 3 -30.29 13.49 0.15
CA GLY A 3 -30.44 14.46 1.24
C GLY A 3 -29.09 14.88 1.82
N ASP A 4 -29.14 15.75 2.81
CA ASP A 4 -27.97 16.13 3.59
C ASP A 4 -27.40 14.91 4.32
N CYS A 5 -26.09 14.67 4.15
CA CYS A 5 -25.45 13.49 4.70
C CYS A 5 -25.50 13.43 6.25
N LEU A 6 -25.45 14.59 6.92
CA LEU A 6 -25.55 14.65 8.38
C LEU A 6 -26.96 14.27 8.87
N GLU A 7 -28.01 14.63 8.11
CA GLU A 7 -29.37 14.24 8.46
C GLU A 7 -29.62 12.76 8.13
N VAL A 8 -29.25 12.33 6.92
CA VAL A 8 -29.43 10.93 6.50
C VAL A 8 -28.67 9.95 7.40
N MET A 9 -27.44 10.28 7.77
CA MET A 9 -26.67 9.40 8.65
C MET A 9 -27.29 9.22 10.05
N LYS A 10 -28.11 10.17 10.55
CA LYS A 10 -28.81 10.01 11.83
C LYS A 10 -29.81 8.84 11.81
N GLU A 11 -30.39 8.56 10.66
CA GLU A 11 -31.37 7.48 10.48
C GLU A 11 -30.72 6.08 10.36
N LEU A 12 -29.41 6.02 10.07
CA LEU A 12 -28.70 4.76 9.95
C LEU A 12 -28.41 4.15 11.34
N PRO A 13 -28.66 2.84 11.52
CA PRO A 13 -28.40 2.17 12.79
C PRO A 13 -26.89 2.17 13.14
N ASP A 14 -26.59 2.15 14.44
CA ASP A 14 -25.22 1.98 14.93
C ASP A 14 -24.65 0.62 14.48
N ASN A 15 -23.36 0.60 14.16
CA ASN A 15 -22.62 -0.62 13.78
C ASN A 15 -23.32 -1.42 12.64
N SER A 16 -23.87 -0.73 11.65
CA SER A 16 -24.60 -1.36 10.55
C SER A 16 -23.84 -1.42 9.23
N ILE A 17 -22.83 -0.60 9.03
CA ILE A 17 -22.10 -0.41 7.78
C ILE A 17 -20.76 -1.13 7.81
N ASP A 18 -20.44 -1.90 6.78
CA ASP A 18 -19.17 -2.62 6.65
C ASP A 18 -18.07 -1.77 6.04
N LEU A 19 -18.44 -0.89 5.09
CA LEU A 19 -17.50 -0.03 4.36
C LEU A 19 -18.07 1.37 4.22
N ILE A 20 -17.29 2.36 4.60
CA ILE A 20 -17.54 3.77 4.32
C ILE A 20 -16.42 4.25 3.39
N LEU A 21 -16.80 4.77 2.23
CA LEU A 21 -15.91 5.34 1.23
C LEU A 21 -16.50 6.68 0.79
N ILE A 22 -15.82 7.78 1.12
CA ILE A 22 -16.34 9.13 0.85
C ILE A 22 -15.31 10.01 0.13
N ASP A 23 -15.83 10.83 -0.78
CA ASP A 23 -15.11 11.93 -1.43
C ASP A 23 -15.77 13.25 -0.97
N PRO A 24 -15.35 13.79 0.21
CA PRO A 24 -16.00 14.93 0.83
C PRO A 24 -15.56 16.25 0.21
N PRO A 25 -16.17 17.39 0.60
CA PRO A 25 -15.62 18.71 0.30
C PRO A 25 -14.16 18.82 0.74
N TYR A 26 -13.33 19.49 -0.09
CA TYR A 26 -11.91 19.69 0.20
C TYR A 26 -11.56 21.09 0.70
N ASN A 27 -12.58 21.96 0.80
CA ASN A 27 -12.41 23.37 1.16
C ASN A 27 -11.42 24.11 0.22
N ILE A 28 -11.55 23.87 -1.08
CA ILE A 28 -10.74 24.47 -2.14
C ILE A 28 -11.52 25.44 -3.02
N SER A 29 -12.76 25.75 -2.62
CA SER A 29 -13.67 26.66 -3.32
C SER A 29 -13.99 26.23 -4.76
N LYS A 30 -14.09 24.93 -4.99
CA LYS A 30 -14.44 24.39 -6.30
C LYS A 30 -15.85 24.78 -6.72
N ASP A 31 -16.77 24.83 -5.77
CA ASP A 31 -18.17 25.21 -5.93
C ASP A 31 -18.74 25.71 -4.59
N ASP A 32 -20.00 26.14 -4.53
CA ASP A 32 -20.61 26.68 -3.31
C ASP A 32 -20.65 25.67 -2.17
N TRP A 33 -20.86 24.38 -2.47
CA TRP A 33 -20.82 23.31 -1.47
C TRP A 33 -19.42 23.02 -0.92
N ASP A 34 -18.36 23.48 -1.56
CA ASP A 34 -16.95 23.31 -1.17
C ASP A 34 -16.34 24.61 -0.63
N LYS A 35 -17.18 25.55 -0.17
CA LYS A 35 -16.75 26.84 0.39
C LYS A 35 -17.12 26.91 1.88
N PHE A 36 -16.10 27.02 2.71
CA PHE A 36 -16.26 27.28 4.14
C PHE A 36 -15.64 28.65 4.45
N LYS A 37 -16.30 29.45 5.28
CA LYS A 37 -15.84 30.80 5.62
C LYS A 37 -14.52 30.78 6.41
N THR A 38 -14.36 29.76 7.26
CA THR A 38 -13.14 29.58 8.05
C THR A 38 -12.70 28.11 8.07
N GLN A 39 -11.45 27.90 8.43
CA GLN A 39 -10.90 26.57 8.61
C GLN A 39 -11.61 25.78 9.73
N GLU A 40 -12.00 26.49 10.80
CA GLU A 40 -12.69 25.92 11.94
C GLU A 40 -14.07 25.36 11.52
N GLN A 41 -14.80 26.11 10.72
CA GLN A 41 -16.11 25.65 10.19
C GLN A 41 -15.97 24.39 9.33
N TYR A 42 -14.91 24.33 8.52
CA TYR A 42 -14.62 23.12 7.72
C TYR A 42 -14.31 21.92 8.62
N ILE A 43 -13.45 22.11 9.61
CA ILE A 43 -13.09 21.04 10.55
C ILE A 43 -14.30 20.59 11.38
N GLU A 44 -15.15 21.51 11.81
CA GLU A 44 -16.39 21.21 12.53
C GLU A 44 -17.35 20.39 11.68
N PHE A 45 -17.60 20.80 10.43
CA PHE A 45 -18.43 20.06 9.48
C PHE A 45 -17.90 18.64 9.27
N MET A 46 -16.63 18.50 8.90
CA MET A 46 -16.00 17.21 8.67
C MET A 46 -15.93 16.36 9.95
N GLY A 47 -15.73 17.02 11.08
CA GLY A 47 -15.74 16.36 12.39
C GLY A 47 -17.08 15.72 12.72
N ASN A 48 -18.18 16.39 12.40
CA ASN A 48 -19.53 15.82 12.56
C ASN A 48 -19.74 14.63 11.61
N VAL A 49 -19.28 14.73 10.35
CA VAL A 49 -19.30 13.59 9.43
C VAL A 49 -18.52 12.40 10.00
N PHE A 50 -17.31 12.61 10.51
CA PHE A 50 -16.48 11.54 11.06
C PHE A 50 -17.09 10.89 12.31
N LYS A 51 -17.74 11.66 13.19
CA LYS A 51 -18.46 11.12 14.36
C LYS A 51 -19.64 10.24 13.93
N HIS A 52 -20.39 10.64 12.90
CA HIS A 52 -21.43 9.78 12.34
C HIS A 52 -20.84 8.53 11.67
N CYS A 53 -19.76 8.65 10.92
CA CYS A 53 -19.06 7.50 10.34
C CYS A 53 -18.59 6.53 11.43
N GLU A 54 -18.03 7.03 12.54
CA GLU A 54 -17.63 6.19 13.69
C GLU A 54 -18.82 5.42 14.26
N ARG A 55 -19.97 6.07 14.43
CA ARG A 55 -21.16 5.48 15.04
C ARG A 55 -21.74 4.36 14.18
N ILE A 56 -21.87 4.59 12.87
CA ILE A 56 -22.53 3.65 11.96
C ILE A 56 -21.63 2.52 11.49
N LEU A 57 -20.31 2.69 11.52
CA LEU A 57 -19.35 1.68 11.07
C LEU A 57 -19.28 0.52 12.05
N LYS A 58 -19.30 -0.71 11.52
CA LYS A 58 -19.07 -1.94 12.31
C LYS A 58 -17.64 -1.95 12.87
N LYS A 59 -17.43 -2.68 13.98
CA LYS A 59 -16.10 -2.80 14.62
C LYS A 59 -15.02 -3.37 13.72
N ASN A 60 -15.38 -4.23 12.78
CA ASN A 60 -14.51 -4.81 11.75
C ASN A 60 -14.61 -4.07 10.41
N GLY A 61 -15.33 -2.95 10.36
CA GLY A 61 -15.53 -2.15 9.17
C GLY A 61 -14.32 -1.32 8.79
N SER A 62 -14.36 -0.81 7.57
CA SER A 62 -13.29 0.02 6.99
C SER A 62 -13.83 1.38 6.58
N PHE A 63 -13.09 2.42 6.91
CA PHE A 63 -13.41 3.80 6.56
C PHE A 63 -12.31 4.41 5.71
N TYR A 64 -12.69 4.94 4.54
CA TYR A 64 -11.80 5.63 3.62
C TYR A 64 -12.36 6.99 3.29
N PHE A 65 -11.52 8.02 3.27
CA PHE A 65 -11.88 9.31 2.70
C PHE A 65 -10.79 9.88 1.81
N PHE A 66 -11.21 10.57 0.76
CA PHE A 66 -10.33 11.22 -0.21
C PHE A 66 -10.02 12.63 0.22
N HIS A 67 -8.83 13.12 -0.15
CA HIS A 67 -8.45 14.52 -0.04
C HIS A 67 -7.27 14.86 -0.93
N ASN A 68 -7.18 16.10 -1.41
CA ASN A 68 -6.08 16.56 -2.25
C ASN A 68 -5.18 17.61 -1.60
N ASN A 69 -5.51 18.10 -0.42
CA ASN A 69 -4.75 19.14 0.29
C ASN A 69 -4.15 18.56 1.58
N PHE A 70 -2.81 18.48 1.62
CA PHE A 70 -2.10 17.86 2.74
C PHE A 70 -2.26 18.63 4.07
N LEU A 71 -2.35 19.97 4.04
CA LEU A 71 -2.57 20.76 5.26
C LEU A 71 -3.96 20.49 5.85
N GLN A 72 -4.97 20.36 5.01
CA GLN A 72 -6.31 19.98 5.44
C GLN A 72 -6.30 18.57 6.05
N ILE A 73 -5.60 17.63 5.41
CA ILE A 73 -5.43 16.27 5.93
C ILE A 73 -4.86 16.29 7.34
N VAL A 74 -3.80 17.07 7.59
CA VAL A 74 -3.19 17.17 8.92
C VAL A 74 -4.18 17.66 9.98
N ASN A 75 -4.98 18.68 9.64
CA ASN A 75 -5.98 19.23 10.54
C ASN A 75 -7.11 18.22 10.83
N LEU A 76 -7.61 17.55 9.80
CA LEU A 76 -8.63 16.51 9.93
C LEU A 76 -8.10 15.29 10.70
N GLN A 77 -6.87 14.88 10.45
CA GLN A 77 -6.20 13.82 11.19
C GLN A 77 -6.09 14.14 12.69
N ASN A 78 -5.73 15.37 13.03
CA ASN A 78 -5.69 15.82 14.41
C ASN A 78 -7.07 15.75 15.09
N PHE A 79 -8.12 16.12 14.36
CA PHE A 79 -9.49 15.98 14.87
C PHE A 79 -9.84 14.51 15.08
N ILE A 80 -9.64 13.66 14.06
CA ILE A 80 -9.96 12.23 14.12
C ILE A 80 -9.26 11.57 15.33
N ASN A 81 -7.97 11.84 15.53
CA ASN A 81 -7.19 11.27 16.62
C ASN A 81 -7.67 11.69 18.02
N LYS A 82 -8.22 12.90 18.14
CA LYS A 82 -8.67 13.44 19.45
C LYS A 82 -10.13 13.09 19.74
N GLU A 83 -10.98 13.11 18.74
CA GLU A 83 -12.43 13.16 18.86
C GLU A 83 -13.13 11.86 18.47
N THR A 84 -12.40 10.89 17.92
CA THR A 84 -12.96 9.59 17.48
C THR A 84 -12.12 8.42 17.97
N LYS A 85 -12.66 7.20 17.86
CA LYS A 85 -11.95 5.95 18.14
C LYS A 85 -11.29 5.35 16.91
N PHE A 86 -11.34 6.03 15.78
CA PHE A 86 -10.68 5.57 14.56
C PHE A 86 -9.17 5.47 14.74
N ILE A 87 -8.61 4.40 14.21
CA ILE A 87 -7.16 4.17 14.17
C ILE A 87 -6.71 4.29 12.73
N PHE A 88 -5.80 5.22 12.48
CA PHE A 88 -5.16 5.39 11.19
C PHE A 88 -4.37 4.13 10.83
N LYS A 89 -4.59 3.61 9.62
CA LYS A 89 -3.89 2.44 9.09
C LYS A 89 -2.91 2.79 8.00
N GLN A 90 -3.35 3.57 7.01
CA GLN A 90 -2.53 3.82 5.84
C GLN A 90 -2.93 5.09 5.10
N LEU A 91 -1.94 5.77 4.52
CA LEU A 91 -2.09 6.74 3.46
C LEU A 91 -1.87 6.04 2.11
N ILE A 92 -2.87 6.09 1.26
CA ILE A 92 -2.80 5.57 -0.09
C ILE A 92 -2.66 6.76 -1.04
N ILE A 93 -1.70 6.70 -1.93
CA ILE A 93 -1.49 7.73 -2.96
C ILE A 93 -2.18 7.26 -4.24
N TRP A 94 -3.22 7.96 -4.65
CA TRP A 94 -3.86 7.75 -5.93
C TRP A 94 -3.17 8.59 -7.00
N ASN A 95 -2.29 7.96 -7.76
CA ASN A 95 -1.64 8.60 -8.90
C ASN A 95 -2.65 8.77 -10.04
N LYS A 96 -3.02 10.01 -10.33
CA LYS A 96 -3.95 10.36 -11.44
C LYS A 96 -3.26 10.35 -12.81
N ARG A 97 -1.94 10.27 -12.84
CA ARG A 97 -1.13 10.23 -14.06
C ARG A 97 -0.72 8.82 -14.40
N PHE A 98 -1.68 8.01 -14.80
CA PHE A 98 -1.40 6.68 -15.32
C PHE A 98 -1.40 6.74 -16.85
N GLU A 99 -0.44 6.07 -17.52
CA GLU A 99 -0.24 6.14 -18.99
C GLU A 99 -1.49 5.83 -19.84
N LYS A 100 -2.43 5.08 -19.29
CA LYS A 100 -3.71 4.73 -19.93
C LYS A 100 -4.90 5.54 -19.42
N ALA A 101 -4.70 6.49 -18.51
CA ALA A 101 -5.81 7.30 -18.02
C ALA A 101 -6.17 8.37 -19.07
N ASN A 102 -7.45 8.50 -19.37
CA ASN A 102 -7.99 9.54 -20.27
C ASN A 102 -7.80 10.98 -19.77
N ASN A 103 -7.06 11.19 -18.70
CA ASN A 103 -6.83 12.49 -18.04
C ASN A 103 -5.59 13.22 -18.57
N ILE A 104 -5.34 13.16 -19.87
CA ILE A 104 -4.29 13.92 -20.55
C ILE A 104 -4.43 15.43 -20.29
N GLY A 105 -5.65 15.93 -20.05
CA GLY A 105 -5.92 17.34 -19.73
C GLY A 105 -5.19 17.88 -18.50
N PHE A 106 -4.86 17.05 -17.52
CA PHE A 106 -4.03 17.45 -16.38
C PHE A 106 -2.56 17.71 -16.74
N LEU A 107 -2.11 17.23 -17.88
CA LEU A 107 -0.74 17.45 -18.38
C LEU A 107 -0.60 18.77 -19.12
N ASN A 108 -1.68 19.23 -19.74
CA ASN A 108 -1.76 20.45 -20.52
C ASN A 108 -2.45 21.59 -19.75
N GLY A 109 -2.67 21.39 -18.42
CA GLY A 109 -3.32 22.37 -17.58
C GLY A 109 -2.58 23.71 -17.58
N PHE A 110 -3.33 24.79 -17.62
CA PHE A 110 -2.80 26.13 -17.44
C PHE A 110 -2.19 26.23 -16.04
N ILE A 111 -0.94 26.68 -15.97
CA ILE A 111 -0.32 27.01 -14.70
C ILE A 111 -0.78 28.44 -14.36
N GLU A 112 -1.57 28.58 -13.31
CA GLU A 112 -1.91 29.90 -12.78
C GLU A 112 -0.64 30.63 -12.33
N VAL A 113 -0.56 31.92 -12.57
CA VAL A 113 0.61 32.76 -12.22
C VAL A 113 0.95 32.60 -10.72
N ASN A 114 -0.05 32.48 -9.88
CA ASN A 114 0.11 32.26 -8.43
C ASN A 114 0.67 30.87 -8.06
N ALA A 115 0.65 29.91 -8.98
CA ALA A 115 1.11 28.54 -8.76
C ALA A 115 2.49 28.26 -9.37
N LEU A 116 3.19 29.24 -9.93
CA LEU A 116 4.49 29.06 -10.59
C LEU A 116 5.59 28.50 -9.68
N ARG A 117 5.44 28.61 -8.35
CA ARG A 117 6.38 28.06 -7.37
C ARG A 117 5.99 26.66 -6.88
N ASN A 118 4.87 26.14 -7.34
CA ASN A 118 4.37 24.83 -6.93
C ASN A 118 4.61 23.81 -8.05
N TYR A 119 4.96 22.61 -7.65
CA TYR A 119 4.91 21.48 -8.57
C TYR A 119 3.46 21.13 -8.89
N GLN A 120 3.20 20.65 -10.11
CA GLN A 120 1.89 20.22 -10.52
C GLN A 120 1.42 19.05 -9.65
N LYS A 121 0.22 19.17 -9.07
CA LYS A 121 -0.38 18.09 -8.28
C LYS A 121 -0.80 16.95 -9.20
N MET A 122 -0.21 15.78 -9.01
CA MET A 122 -0.43 14.60 -9.84
C MET A 122 -1.14 13.48 -9.08
N ALA A 123 -1.44 13.68 -7.81
CA ALA A 123 -2.02 12.65 -6.95
C ALA A 123 -3.10 13.23 -6.04
N GLU A 124 -4.00 12.38 -5.63
CA GLU A 124 -4.86 12.55 -4.47
C GLU A 124 -4.49 11.53 -3.41
N TYR A 125 -4.95 11.78 -2.20
CA TYR A 125 -4.68 10.96 -1.04
C TYR A 125 -5.96 10.27 -0.59
N ILE A 126 -5.85 9.00 -0.22
CA ILE A 126 -6.93 8.26 0.39
C ILE A 126 -6.45 7.84 1.77
N LEU A 127 -7.14 8.27 2.81
CA LEU A 127 -6.80 7.91 4.17
C LEU A 127 -7.67 6.74 4.61
N TYR A 128 -7.03 5.71 5.13
CA TYR A 128 -7.67 4.49 5.59
C TYR A 128 -7.64 4.40 7.10
N TYR A 129 -8.82 4.17 7.66
CA TYR A 129 -9.04 3.97 9.09
C TYR A 129 -9.87 2.72 9.36
N THR A 130 -9.72 2.20 10.55
CA THR A 130 -10.59 1.17 11.12
C THR A 130 -10.59 1.30 12.64
N PHE A 131 -11.26 0.39 13.34
CA PHE A 131 -11.09 0.24 14.77
C PHE A 131 -9.97 -0.75 15.07
N GLN A 132 -9.37 -0.65 16.26
CA GLN A 132 -8.38 -1.63 16.65
C GLN A 132 -9.06 -2.97 16.89
N ASP A 133 -8.78 -3.89 16.01
CA ASP A 133 -9.18 -5.28 16.22
C ASP A 133 -8.27 -5.90 17.28
N LYS A 134 -8.86 -6.27 18.42
CA LYS A 134 -8.17 -7.05 19.45
C LYS A 134 -8.31 -8.53 19.15
N THR A 135 -7.75 -8.97 18.04
CA THR A 135 -7.74 -10.40 17.68
C THR A 135 -6.90 -11.25 18.65
N GLY A 136 -6.10 -10.60 19.50
CA GLY A 136 -5.10 -11.27 20.34
C GLY A 136 -3.87 -11.75 19.57
N LEU A 137 -3.84 -11.56 18.24
CA LEU A 137 -2.70 -11.90 17.40
C LEU A 137 -1.75 -10.71 17.34
N THR A 138 -0.54 -10.88 17.85
CA THR A 138 0.52 -9.86 17.76
C THR A 138 1.22 -9.89 16.40
N THR A 139 1.22 -11.02 15.72
CA THR A 139 1.81 -11.20 14.39
C THR A 139 1.08 -12.32 13.64
N ILE A 140 0.81 -12.09 12.35
CA ILE A 140 0.49 -13.17 11.42
C ILE A 140 1.82 -13.59 10.81
N LYS A 141 2.27 -14.82 11.13
CA LYS A 141 3.45 -15.38 10.48
C LYS A 141 3.09 -15.68 9.03
N THR A 142 3.83 -15.11 8.11
CA THR A 142 3.75 -15.52 6.71
C THR A 142 4.12 -17.01 6.63
N ASP A 143 3.28 -17.83 5.99
CA ASP A 143 3.62 -19.21 5.75
C ASP A 143 4.79 -19.28 4.77
N LEU A 144 5.96 -19.64 5.31
CA LEU A 144 7.18 -19.78 4.53
C LEU A 144 7.14 -20.99 3.59
N ASN A 145 6.14 -21.87 3.77
CA ASN A 145 6.03 -23.08 2.95
C ASN A 145 5.63 -22.78 1.50
N ASN A 146 4.94 -21.67 1.26
CA ASN A 146 4.51 -21.29 -0.11
C ASN A 146 5.65 -21.17 -1.11
N PHE A 147 6.87 -20.86 -0.65
CA PHE A 147 8.07 -20.76 -1.49
C PHE A 147 9.12 -21.83 -1.14
N SER A 148 8.71 -22.93 -0.49
CA SER A 148 9.63 -23.94 0.03
C SER A 148 10.48 -24.60 -1.05
N GLU A 149 9.92 -24.86 -2.23
CA GLU A 149 10.64 -25.50 -3.34
C GLU A 149 11.75 -24.60 -3.88
N LEU A 150 11.46 -23.33 -4.15
CA LEU A 150 12.45 -22.37 -4.60
C LEU A 150 13.52 -22.10 -3.54
N ARG A 151 13.13 -22.00 -2.27
CA ARG A 151 14.09 -21.85 -1.15
C ARG A 151 15.00 -23.05 -1.02
N ASN A 152 14.46 -24.27 -1.19
CA ASN A 152 15.24 -25.49 -1.19
C ASN A 152 16.17 -25.56 -2.39
N TYR A 153 15.74 -25.08 -3.55
CA TYR A 153 16.62 -24.95 -4.71
C TYR A 153 17.84 -24.11 -4.38
N PHE A 154 17.70 -22.88 -3.84
CA PHE A 154 18.83 -22.03 -3.48
C PHE A 154 19.64 -22.57 -2.29
N LYS A 155 19.04 -23.29 -1.36
CA LYS A 155 19.76 -24.00 -0.32
C LYS A 155 20.69 -25.09 -0.92
N ASN A 156 20.15 -25.90 -1.84
CA ASN A 156 20.92 -26.95 -2.52
C ASN A 156 21.96 -26.38 -3.47
N LEU A 157 21.65 -25.26 -4.13
CA LEU A 157 22.61 -24.51 -4.93
C LEU A 157 23.79 -24.03 -4.09
N GLN A 158 23.53 -23.51 -2.89
CA GLN A 158 24.60 -23.14 -1.95
C GLN A 158 25.49 -24.34 -1.55
N LEU A 159 24.88 -25.51 -1.34
CA LEU A 159 25.63 -26.74 -1.06
C LEU A 159 26.50 -27.18 -2.26
N PHE A 160 25.99 -27.02 -3.48
CA PHE A 160 26.76 -27.30 -4.70
C PHE A 160 27.94 -26.34 -4.85
N ILE A 161 27.73 -25.02 -4.61
CA ILE A 161 28.81 -24.01 -4.62
C ILE A 161 29.86 -24.30 -3.53
N ASN A 162 29.49 -24.98 -2.47
CA ASN A 162 30.33 -25.34 -1.32
C ASN A 162 30.98 -24.13 -0.61
N LEU A 163 30.27 -23.01 -0.58
CA LEU A 163 30.64 -21.79 0.13
C LEU A 163 29.54 -21.37 1.09
N ASN A 164 29.87 -20.72 2.19
CA ASN A 164 28.87 -20.12 3.02
C ASN A 164 28.33 -18.81 2.38
N LYS A 165 27.18 -18.34 2.89
CA LYS A 165 26.52 -17.15 2.35
C LYS A 165 27.42 -15.91 2.32
N LYS A 166 28.26 -15.71 3.35
CA LYS A 166 29.14 -14.56 3.45
C LYS A 166 30.22 -14.58 2.35
N GLU A 167 30.81 -15.73 2.11
CA GLU A 167 31.78 -15.94 1.03
C GLU A 167 31.16 -15.71 -0.35
N ILE A 168 29.93 -16.18 -0.58
CA ILE A 168 29.22 -15.93 -1.85
C ILE A 168 28.98 -14.43 -2.04
N ILE A 169 28.58 -13.72 -0.98
CA ILE A 169 28.36 -12.28 -1.02
C ILE A 169 29.66 -11.50 -1.26
N GLU A 170 30.78 -11.94 -0.70
CA GLU A 170 32.09 -11.34 -0.96
C GLU A 170 32.49 -11.42 -2.43
N ILE A 171 32.09 -12.48 -3.14
CA ILE A 171 32.41 -12.70 -4.56
C ILE A 171 31.41 -12.02 -5.49
N ILE A 172 30.11 -12.19 -5.23
CA ILE A 172 29.01 -11.73 -6.12
C ILE A 172 28.55 -10.30 -5.77
N GLY A 173 28.72 -9.91 -4.51
CA GLY A 173 28.20 -8.66 -3.95
C GLY A 173 26.88 -8.83 -3.19
N GLN A 174 26.47 -7.75 -2.51
CA GLN A 174 25.24 -7.72 -1.66
C GLN A 174 23.95 -8.07 -2.42
N LYS A 175 23.93 -7.94 -3.73
CA LYS A 175 22.78 -8.32 -4.58
C LYS A 175 22.40 -9.79 -4.48
N ALA A 176 23.33 -10.67 -4.06
CA ALA A 176 23.08 -12.11 -3.85
C ALA A 176 22.53 -12.45 -2.45
N ASP A 177 22.47 -11.48 -1.52
CA ASP A 177 22.14 -11.78 -0.11
C ASP A 177 20.74 -12.37 0.07
N HIS A 178 19.72 -11.82 -0.61
CA HIS A 178 18.35 -12.23 -0.40
C HIS A 178 18.06 -13.67 -0.85
N CYS A 179 18.60 -14.12 -1.97
CA CYS A 179 18.33 -15.46 -2.49
C CYS A 179 18.95 -16.57 -1.62
N PHE A 180 19.98 -16.26 -0.82
CA PHE A 180 20.59 -17.20 0.14
C PHE A 180 20.06 -17.02 1.59
N ARG A 181 19.00 -16.26 1.81
CA ARG A 181 18.28 -16.13 3.08
C ARG A 181 17.13 -17.15 3.20
N TRP A 182 17.29 -18.38 2.74
CA TRP A 182 16.21 -19.36 2.61
C TRP A 182 15.44 -19.70 3.91
N LYS A 183 15.95 -19.32 5.09
CA LYS A 183 15.24 -19.44 6.38
C LYS A 183 14.52 -18.16 6.81
N SER A 184 14.57 -17.08 6.02
CA SER A 184 14.06 -15.76 6.38
C SER A 184 12.82 -15.40 5.58
N SER A 185 11.93 -14.59 6.17
CA SER A 185 10.84 -13.93 5.44
C SER A 185 11.33 -12.90 4.41
N GLN A 186 12.61 -12.52 4.47
CA GLN A 186 13.25 -11.62 3.52
C GLN A 186 13.89 -12.34 2.32
N TRP A 187 13.62 -13.64 2.17
CA TRP A 187 14.05 -14.35 0.97
C TRP A 187 13.36 -13.80 -0.27
N ASP A 188 14.12 -13.65 -1.34
CA ASP A 188 13.59 -13.24 -2.65
C ASP A 188 14.39 -13.91 -3.77
N LEU A 189 13.77 -14.04 -4.95
CA LEU A 189 14.45 -14.54 -6.14
C LEU A 189 15.53 -13.53 -6.59
N PRO A 190 16.75 -13.98 -6.99
CA PRO A 190 17.75 -13.07 -7.53
C PRO A 190 17.28 -12.42 -8.84
N THR A 191 17.86 -11.30 -9.19
CA THR A 191 17.69 -10.75 -10.55
C THR A 191 18.38 -11.62 -11.58
N LEU A 192 17.99 -11.50 -12.87
CA LEU A 192 18.66 -12.19 -13.98
C LEU A 192 20.16 -11.91 -14.00
N GLU A 193 20.55 -10.66 -13.77
CA GLU A 193 21.97 -10.26 -13.68
C GLU A 193 22.72 -11.03 -12.58
N THR A 194 22.14 -11.05 -11.36
CA THR A 194 22.72 -11.75 -10.23
C THR A 194 22.84 -13.27 -10.50
N TYR A 195 21.82 -13.86 -11.14
CA TYR A 195 21.85 -15.27 -11.49
C TYR A 195 22.91 -15.59 -12.54
N ASN A 196 23.06 -14.74 -13.55
CA ASN A 196 24.13 -14.86 -14.53
C ASN A 196 25.54 -14.75 -13.92
N ASP A 197 25.69 -13.89 -12.89
CA ASP A 197 26.95 -13.82 -12.15
C ASP A 197 27.22 -15.11 -11.36
N LEU A 198 26.19 -15.74 -10.78
CA LEU A 198 26.34 -17.06 -10.15
C LEU A 198 26.77 -18.14 -11.15
N ILE A 199 26.17 -18.14 -12.36
CA ILE A 199 26.58 -19.05 -13.45
C ILE A 199 28.05 -18.83 -13.78
N LYS A 200 28.45 -17.59 -14.02
CA LYS A 200 29.80 -17.23 -14.45
C LYS A 200 30.88 -17.54 -13.40
N GLN A 201 30.60 -17.25 -12.13
CA GLN A 201 31.61 -17.38 -11.07
C GLN A 201 31.73 -18.81 -10.52
N PHE A 202 30.62 -19.55 -10.48
CA PHE A 202 30.56 -20.86 -9.84
C PHE A 202 30.22 -22.00 -10.79
N ASN A 203 30.06 -21.75 -12.10
CA ASN A 203 29.70 -22.73 -13.11
C ASN A 203 28.47 -23.57 -12.70
N ILE A 204 27.46 -22.91 -12.11
CA ILE A 204 26.27 -23.59 -11.58
C ILE A 204 25.44 -24.31 -12.66
N ASN A 205 25.61 -23.96 -13.93
CA ASN A 205 25.04 -24.66 -15.08
C ASN A 205 25.53 -26.12 -15.22
N ASN A 206 26.62 -26.51 -14.56
CA ASN A 206 27.11 -27.89 -14.49
C ASN A 206 26.44 -28.69 -13.35
N TRP A 207 25.63 -28.06 -12.53
CA TRP A 207 24.91 -28.73 -11.47
C TRP A 207 23.73 -29.53 -12.04
N ILE A 208 23.58 -30.79 -11.63
CA ILE A 208 22.53 -31.68 -12.19
C ILE A 208 21.09 -31.15 -11.96
N ASN A 209 20.87 -30.37 -10.93
CA ASN A 209 19.57 -29.75 -10.66
C ASN A 209 19.47 -28.28 -11.13
N PHE A 210 20.40 -27.86 -11.99
CA PHE A 210 20.35 -26.50 -12.54
C PHE A 210 19.02 -26.24 -13.25
N LYS A 211 18.49 -25.05 -13.03
CA LYS A 211 17.32 -24.52 -13.73
C LYS A 211 17.70 -23.21 -14.42
N GLU A 212 17.19 -23.01 -15.62
CA GLU A 212 17.29 -21.71 -16.28
C GLU A 212 16.56 -20.63 -15.49
N TYR A 213 17.01 -19.39 -15.58
CA TYR A 213 16.42 -18.28 -14.81
C TYR A 213 14.93 -18.10 -15.11
N GLU A 214 14.54 -18.20 -16.37
CA GLU A 214 13.16 -18.08 -16.84
C GLU A 214 12.23 -19.09 -16.16
N THR A 215 12.70 -20.32 -15.96
CA THR A 215 11.96 -21.36 -15.24
C THR A 215 11.76 -20.97 -13.77
N LEU A 216 12.82 -20.53 -13.09
CA LEU A 216 12.76 -20.07 -11.69
C LEU A 216 11.86 -18.84 -11.56
N ARG A 217 11.90 -17.94 -12.52
CA ARG A 217 11.07 -16.74 -12.57
C ARG A 217 9.59 -17.08 -12.74
N GLN A 218 9.28 -18.02 -13.64
CA GLN A 218 7.89 -18.47 -13.84
C GLN A 218 7.36 -19.15 -12.57
N GLU A 219 8.10 -20.08 -11.98
CA GLU A 219 7.73 -20.73 -10.72
C GLU A 219 7.48 -19.70 -9.59
N TYR A 220 8.32 -18.67 -9.51
CA TYR A 220 8.17 -17.60 -8.52
C TYR A 220 6.90 -16.77 -8.75
N GLU A 221 6.60 -16.38 -9.99
CA GLU A 221 5.41 -15.58 -10.29
C GLU A 221 4.12 -16.38 -10.07
N ASP A 222 4.11 -17.67 -10.40
CA ASP A 222 2.96 -18.54 -10.17
C ASP A 222 2.67 -18.69 -8.66
N LEU A 223 3.70 -18.88 -7.85
CA LEU A 223 3.59 -18.95 -6.39
C LEU A 223 3.15 -17.60 -5.80
N ARG A 224 3.69 -16.49 -6.33
CA ARG A 224 3.32 -15.14 -5.91
C ARG A 224 1.88 -14.81 -6.25
N TYR A 225 1.41 -15.19 -7.43
CA TYR A 225 0.02 -15.03 -7.84
C TYR A 225 -0.91 -15.79 -6.90
N THR A 226 -0.61 -17.06 -6.62
CA THR A 226 -1.37 -17.89 -5.68
C THR A 226 -1.39 -17.28 -4.27
N PHE A 227 -0.24 -16.83 -3.77
CA PHE A 227 -0.13 -16.21 -2.45
C PHE A 227 -0.94 -14.91 -2.34
N ASN A 228 -0.94 -14.06 -3.38
CA ASN A 228 -1.68 -12.80 -3.38
C ASN A 228 -3.21 -13.02 -3.47
N ASN A 229 -3.65 -14.13 -4.06
CA ASN A 229 -5.07 -14.47 -4.16
C ASN A 229 -5.62 -15.20 -2.91
N LEU A 230 -4.75 -15.61 -1.99
CA LEU A 230 -5.15 -16.19 -0.69
C LEU A 230 -5.33 -15.13 0.42
N LYS A 231 -5.10 -13.85 0.12
CA LYS A 231 -5.32 -12.71 1.01
C LYS A 231 -6.66 -12.05 0.76
#